data_2b8991d633ade4e0b403aca86cded5fc
#
_entry.id   2b8991d633ade4e0b403aca86cded5fc
#
_cell.length_a   1.000
_cell.length_b   1.000
_cell.length_c   1.000
_cell.angle_alpha   90.00
_cell.angle_beta   90.00
_cell.angle_gamma   90.00
#
_symmetry.space_group_name_H-M   'P 1'
#
loop_
_entity.id
_entity.type
_entity.pdbx_description
1 polymer ?
#
loop_
_entity_poly.entity_id
_entity_poly.type
_entity_poly.pdbx_seq_one_letter_code
_entity_poly.pdbx_strand_id
1 'polypeptide(L)'
;MTRPSILINRQGASGDVLMTSPIVRKLYQDHNGECDIDFSVWHECAPFVEGNPYIRNILKTLPDADLIAKYDRYIDLDLVYERNPKIHAVDAYALHAFGTTDFDRSLELFTSDEDKQTGKTFSEFMDGNYVVLHQRRWAWPSRNINPDMWFKVVEQILNQTSAYVVQIGQTHEPVFTGSNRLIDARGQFSIHELKEVIANSKLFMGVDSGPGHIASATSTDMILLFTSVREEYRRPLRSQGRFIPIIPDIDCYGCHANNPAPCTTFICQRGDVDCVNKFNPDAIAQKAIEIINKQ
;
A
#
# COMPACT_ATOMS: atom_id res chain seq x y z
N MET A 1 -36.67 12.88 -5.71
CA MET A 1 -35.44 13.62 -6.10
C MET A 1 -34.53 12.64 -6.80
N THR A 2 -33.89 13.02 -7.90
CA THR A 2 -32.89 12.17 -8.56
C THR A 2 -31.67 12.03 -7.66
N ARG A 3 -31.08 10.84 -7.54
CA ARG A 3 -29.85 10.61 -6.79
C ARG A 3 -28.71 11.39 -7.49
N PRO A 4 -27.89 12.18 -6.76
CA PRO A 4 -26.76 12.86 -7.37
C PRO A 4 -25.74 11.86 -7.92
N SER A 5 -25.24 12.13 -9.10
CA SER A 5 -24.24 11.33 -9.81
C SER A 5 -22.85 11.95 -9.66
N ILE A 6 -21.88 11.17 -9.24
CA ILE A 6 -20.51 11.64 -8.95
C ILE A 6 -19.51 10.78 -9.73
N LEU A 7 -18.64 11.42 -10.49
CA LEU A 7 -17.50 10.76 -11.13
C LEU A 7 -16.21 11.09 -10.37
N ILE A 8 -15.51 10.05 -9.91
CA ILE A 8 -14.18 10.17 -9.34
C ILE A 8 -13.17 9.67 -10.37
N ASN A 9 -12.08 10.39 -10.55
CA ASN A 9 -10.97 10.00 -11.41
C ASN A 9 -9.68 9.83 -10.62
N ARG A 10 -9.06 8.65 -10.70
CA ARG A 10 -7.66 8.40 -10.33
C ARG A 10 -7.11 7.25 -11.19
N GLN A 11 -6.26 7.58 -12.14
CA GLN A 11 -5.83 6.61 -13.15
C GLN A 11 -4.79 5.60 -12.61
N GLY A 12 -3.79 6.04 -11.90
CA GLY A 12 -2.69 5.18 -11.38
C GLY A 12 -1.90 5.89 -10.29
N ALA A 13 -0.92 5.29 -9.63
CA ALA A 13 -0.56 3.88 -9.57
C ALA A 13 -1.43 3.11 -8.55
N SER A 14 -1.24 1.77 -8.50
CA SER A 14 -2.08 0.85 -7.69
C SER A 14 -2.30 1.29 -6.24
N GLY A 15 -1.22 1.62 -5.52
CA GLY A 15 -1.32 2.10 -4.13
C GLY A 15 -2.05 3.44 -4.03
N ASP A 16 -1.90 4.30 -5.02
CA ASP A 16 -2.53 5.62 -5.06
C ASP A 16 -4.03 5.52 -5.28
N VAL A 17 -4.47 4.55 -6.10
CA VAL A 17 -5.89 4.23 -6.28
C VAL A 17 -6.48 3.71 -4.97
N LEU A 18 -5.80 2.79 -4.27
CA LEU A 18 -6.28 2.30 -2.97
C LEU A 18 -6.39 3.43 -1.93
N MET A 19 -5.47 4.40 -1.94
CA MET A 19 -5.51 5.56 -1.05
C MET A 19 -6.71 6.50 -1.29
N THR A 20 -7.50 6.30 -2.35
CA THR A 20 -8.76 7.03 -2.56
C THR A 20 -9.96 6.42 -1.83
N SER A 21 -9.84 5.19 -1.28
CA SER A 21 -10.97 4.48 -0.66
C SER A 21 -11.68 5.27 0.45
N PRO A 22 -10.99 6.02 1.35
CA PRO A 22 -11.68 6.83 2.35
C PRO A 22 -12.43 8.03 1.74
N ILE A 23 -12.01 8.50 0.57
CA ILE A 23 -12.72 9.59 -0.14
C ILE A 23 -14.06 9.08 -0.68
N VAL A 24 -14.03 7.89 -1.29
CA VAL A 24 -15.24 7.22 -1.80
C VAL A 24 -16.22 6.94 -0.65
N ARG A 25 -15.73 6.34 0.45
CA ARG A 25 -16.54 6.07 1.65
C ARG A 25 -17.18 7.34 2.19
N LYS A 26 -16.41 8.41 2.37
CA LYS A 26 -16.93 9.69 2.90
C LYS A 26 -17.99 10.28 1.99
N LEU A 27 -17.79 10.31 0.67
CA LEU A 27 -18.80 10.77 -0.27
C LEU A 27 -20.12 10.01 -0.12
N TYR A 28 -20.05 8.69 -0.05
CA TYR A 28 -21.23 7.85 0.13
C TYR A 28 -21.95 8.14 1.45
N GLN A 29 -21.19 8.32 2.54
CA GLN A 29 -21.73 8.64 3.87
C GLN A 29 -22.34 10.04 3.93
N ASP A 30 -21.70 11.07 3.35
CA ASP A 30 -22.20 12.45 3.31
C ASP A 30 -23.55 12.56 2.58
N HIS A 31 -23.84 11.64 1.67
CA HIS A 31 -25.10 11.54 0.96
C HIS A 31 -26.07 10.50 1.56
N ASN A 32 -25.79 9.99 2.78
CA ASN A 32 -26.58 8.93 3.45
C ASN A 32 -26.81 7.68 2.57
N GLY A 33 -25.88 7.36 1.69
CA GLY A 33 -26.01 6.26 0.73
C GLY A 33 -26.89 6.57 -0.49
N GLU A 34 -27.38 7.79 -0.62
CA GLU A 34 -28.29 8.23 -1.70
C GLU A 34 -27.55 8.98 -2.82
N CYS A 35 -26.41 8.48 -3.25
CA CYS A 35 -25.69 8.96 -4.42
C CYS A 35 -25.18 7.81 -5.28
N ASP A 36 -24.93 8.11 -6.55
CA ASP A 36 -24.40 7.19 -7.53
C ASP A 36 -22.94 7.56 -7.82
N ILE A 37 -21.97 6.79 -7.31
CA ILE A 37 -20.55 7.04 -7.51
C ILE A 37 -20.02 6.12 -8.59
N ASP A 38 -19.47 6.68 -9.67
CA ASP A 38 -18.71 5.97 -10.68
C ASP A 38 -17.22 6.33 -10.54
N PHE A 39 -16.35 5.36 -10.75
CA PHE A 39 -14.90 5.53 -10.57
C PHE A 39 -14.17 5.25 -11.88
N SER A 40 -13.41 6.23 -12.35
CA SER A 40 -12.56 6.12 -13.55
C SER A 40 -11.14 5.79 -13.14
N VAL A 41 -10.58 4.73 -13.74
CA VAL A 41 -9.28 4.15 -13.36
C VAL A 41 -8.65 3.40 -14.53
N TRP A 42 -7.34 3.32 -14.59
CA TRP A 42 -6.66 2.42 -15.53
C TRP A 42 -7.02 0.96 -15.26
N HIS A 43 -7.11 0.21 -16.35
CA HIS A 43 -7.48 -1.22 -16.31
C HIS A 43 -6.67 -2.01 -15.27
N GLU A 44 -5.36 -1.81 -15.22
CA GLU A 44 -4.44 -2.52 -14.32
C GLU A 44 -4.65 -2.17 -12.84
N CYS A 45 -5.26 -1.01 -12.58
CA CYS A 45 -5.52 -0.53 -11.21
C CYS A 45 -6.97 -0.79 -10.77
N ALA A 46 -7.85 -1.25 -11.67
CA ALA A 46 -9.26 -1.52 -11.36
C ALA A 46 -9.45 -2.49 -10.17
N PRO A 47 -8.63 -3.55 -9.98
CA PRO A 47 -8.79 -4.45 -8.83
C PRO A 47 -8.74 -3.75 -7.46
N PHE A 48 -8.13 -2.56 -7.36
CA PHE A 48 -8.06 -1.81 -6.09
C PHE A 48 -9.37 -1.11 -5.70
N VAL A 49 -10.34 -1.04 -6.61
CA VAL A 49 -11.68 -0.47 -6.38
C VAL A 49 -12.80 -1.49 -6.66
N GLU A 50 -12.48 -2.65 -7.22
CA GLU A 50 -13.45 -3.74 -7.44
C GLU A 50 -13.99 -4.26 -6.10
N GLY A 51 -15.25 -4.64 -6.09
CA GLY A 51 -15.95 -5.10 -4.87
C GLY A 51 -16.31 -4.00 -3.88
N ASN A 52 -15.95 -2.74 -4.12
CA ASN A 52 -16.28 -1.63 -3.24
C ASN A 52 -17.80 -1.33 -3.30
N PRO A 53 -18.54 -1.50 -2.20
CA PRO A 53 -20.01 -1.37 -2.20
C PRO A 53 -20.51 0.06 -2.39
N TYR A 54 -19.62 1.05 -2.30
CA TYR A 54 -19.94 2.46 -2.49
C TYR A 54 -19.83 2.90 -3.96
N ILE A 55 -19.22 2.06 -4.83
CA ILE A 55 -19.00 2.35 -6.26
C ILE A 55 -20.07 1.60 -7.08
N ARG A 56 -20.81 2.35 -7.90
CA ARG A 56 -21.82 1.79 -8.81
C ARG A 56 -21.16 1.18 -10.06
N ASN A 57 -20.28 1.92 -10.72
CA ASN A 57 -19.59 1.47 -11.94
C ASN A 57 -18.09 1.84 -11.89
N ILE A 58 -17.27 0.92 -12.42
CA ILE A 58 -15.84 1.15 -12.64
C ILE A 58 -15.62 1.36 -14.13
N LEU A 59 -15.14 2.55 -14.47
CA LEU A 59 -14.88 2.98 -15.84
C LEU A 59 -13.38 2.84 -16.15
N LYS A 60 -13.03 1.84 -16.97
CA LYS A 60 -11.62 1.54 -17.32
C LYS A 60 -11.16 2.46 -18.48
N THR A 61 -11.36 3.76 -18.33
CA THR A 61 -11.05 4.78 -19.34
C THR A 61 -10.71 6.11 -18.68
N LEU A 62 -9.93 6.95 -19.37
CA LEU A 62 -9.74 8.34 -18.97
C LEU A 62 -11.00 9.14 -19.31
N PRO A 63 -11.59 9.91 -18.38
CA PRO A 63 -12.78 10.68 -18.66
C PRO A 63 -12.48 11.84 -19.62
N ASP A 64 -13.30 11.96 -20.65
CA ASP A 64 -13.36 13.13 -21.55
C ASP A 64 -14.45 14.13 -21.10
N ALA A 65 -14.52 15.26 -21.78
CA ALA A 65 -15.48 16.32 -21.45
C ALA A 65 -16.93 15.84 -21.57
N ASP A 66 -17.23 14.99 -22.55
CA ASP A 66 -18.59 14.49 -22.80
C ASP A 66 -19.02 13.48 -21.72
N LEU A 67 -18.08 12.70 -21.20
CA LEU A 67 -18.33 11.81 -20.08
C LEU A 67 -18.53 12.62 -18.79
N ILE A 68 -17.63 13.56 -18.50
CA ILE A 68 -17.70 14.41 -17.29
C ILE A 68 -19.03 15.17 -17.23
N ALA A 69 -19.50 15.71 -18.38
CA ALA A 69 -20.75 16.48 -18.45
C ALA A 69 -22.03 15.67 -18.10
N LYS A 70 -21.94 14.33 -17.99
CA LYS A 70 -23.07 13.47 -17.59
C LYS A 70 -23.25 13.35 -16.07
N TYR A 71 -22.32 13.91 -15.29
CA TYR A 71 -22.31 13.81 -13.82
C TYR A 71 -22.59 15.17 -13.19
N ASP A 72 -23.30 15.14 -12.05
CA ASP A 72 -23.58 16.34 -11.26
C ASP A 72 -22.30 16.87 -10.58
N ARG A 73 -21.34 15.98 -10.31
CA ARG A 73 -20.04 16.34 -9.73
C ARG A 73 -18.91 15.49 -10.31
N TYR A 74 -17.81 16.15 -10.66
CA TYR A 74 -16.54 15.50 -11.04
C TYR A 74 -15.46 15.80 -10.01
N ILE A 75 -14.73 14.78 -9.55
CA ILE A 75 -13.61 14.89 -8.62
C ILE A 75 -12.38 14.24 -9.27
N ASP A 76 -11.47 15.08 -9.72
CA ASP A 76 -10.21 14.63 -10.30
C ASP A 76 -9.14 14.52 -9.22
N LEU A 77 -8.73 13.30 -8.90
CA LEU A 77 -7.68 13.02 -7.92
C LEU A 77 -6.31 12.75 -8.56
N ASP A 78 -6.22 12.82 -9.91
CA ASP A 78 -4.94 12.65 -10.59
C ASP A 78 -3.96 13.78 -10.25
N LEU A 79 -2.75 13.40 -9.92
CA LEU A 79 -1.65 14.29 -9.57
C LEU A 79 -1.91 15.24 -8.39
N VAL A 80 -2.95 15.00 -7.59
CA VAL A 80 -3.31 15.90 -6.47
C VAL A 80 -2.21 15.90 -5.41
N TYR A 81 -1.79 14.73 -4.93
CA TYR A 81 -0.74 14.67 -3.91
C TYR A 81 0.67 14.89 -4.52
N GLU A 82 0.87 14.55 -5.79
CA GLU A 82 2.14 14.78 -6.47
C GLU A 82 2.45 16.27 -6.62
N ARG A 83 1.41 17.10 -6.69
CA ARG A 83 1.51 18.57 -6.62
C ARG A 83 1.66 19.08 -5.19
N ASN A 84 1.35 18.27 -4.19
CA ASN A 84 1.41 18.58 -2.76
C ASN A 84 2.29 17.57 -1.99
N PRO A 85 3.58 17.41 -2.33
CA PRO A 85 4.41 16.30 -1.88
C PRO A 85 4.79 16.36 -0.38
N LYS A 86 4.43 17.43 0.32
CA LYS A 86 4.73 17.67 1.75
C LYS A 86 3.56 17.42 2.69
N ILE A 87 2.49 16.84 2.19
CA ILE A 87 1.34 16.39 3.00
C ILE A 87 1.05 14.92 2.72
N HIS A 88 0.31 14.27 3.61
CA HIS A 88 -0.08 12.89 3.41
C HIS A 88 -0.95 12.74 2.15
N ALA A 89 -0.72 11.69 1.34
CA ALA A 89 -1.44 11.53 0.07
C ALA A 89 -2.97 11.50 0.24
N VAL A 90 -3.46 10.76 1.26
CA VAL A 90 -4.90 10.73 1.57
C VAL A 90 -5.41 12.10 2.01
N ASP A 91 -4.60 12.86 2.76
CA ASP A 91 -4.97 14.22 3.18
C ASP A 91 -5.03 15.18 2.00
N ALA A 92 -4.13 15.03 1.03
CA ALA A 92 -4.17 15.81 -0.21
C ALA A 92 -5.49 15.55 -0.98
N TYR A 93 -5.88 14.29 -1.11
CA TYR A 93 -7.16 13.91 -1.71
C TYR A 93 -8.35 14.46 -0.91
N ALA A 94 -8.32 14.34 0.42
CA ALA A 94 -9.38 14.82 1.30
C ALA A 94 -9.56 16.35 1.21
N LEU A 95 -8.47 17.09 1.26
CA LEU A 95 -8.49 18.54 1.12
C LEU A 95 -9.00 18.98 -0.26
N HIS A 96 -8.59 18.26 -1.32
CA HIS A 96 -9.06 18.53 -2.67
C HIS A 96 -10.57 18.26 -2.85
N ALA A 97 -11.05 17.14 -2.31
CA ALA A 97 -12.45 16.72 -2.47
C ALA A 97 -13.41 17.46 -1.53
N PHE A 98 -12.99 17.78 -0.29
CA PHE A 98 -13.88 18.25 0.80
C PHE A 98 -13.40 19.51 1.51
N GLY A 99 -12.16 19.95 1.33
CA GLY A 99 -11.56 21.05 2.09
C GLY A 99 -11.25 20.72 3.56
N THR A 100 -11.38 19.44 3.98
CA THR A 100 -11.14 18.99 5.36
C THR A 100 -10.52 17.60 5.38
N THR A 101 -9.84 17.29 6.48
CA THR A 101 -9.33 15.94 6.80
C THR A 101 -9.99 15.34 8.04
N ASP A 102 -11.04 15.99 8.55
CA ASP A 102 -11.72 15.59 9.80
C ASP A 102 -12.76 14.48 9.54
N PHE A 103 -12.29 13.29 9.22
CA PHE A 103 -13.07 12.05 9.08
C PHE A 103 -12.15 10.83 9.14
N ASP A 104 -12.72 9.63 9.20
CA ASP A 104 -11.93 8.38 9.16
C ASP A 104 -11.26 8.21 7.79
N ARG A 105 -9.94 8.21 7.77
CA ARG A 105 -9.07 8.11 6.58
C ARG A 105 -8.41 6.73 6.44
N SER A 106 -8.88 5.74 7.20
CA SER A 106 -8.37 4.36 7.07
C SER A 106 -8.71 3.79 5.71
N LEU A 107 -7.78 3.03 5.15
CA LEU A 107 -7.95 2.41 3.83
C LEU A 107 -8.86 1.19 3.90
N GLU A 108 -9.59 0.95 2.81
CA GLU A 108 -10.44 -0.22 2.63
C GLU A 108 -10.13 -0.89 1.28
N LEU A 109 -9.98 -2.21 1.32
CA LEU A 109 -9.95 -3.06 0.13
C LEU A 109 -10.94 -4.19 0.36
N PHE A 110 -11.94 -4.30 -0.49
CA PHE A 110 -13.02 -5.27 -0.35
C PHE A 110 -12.64 -6.59 -1.02
N THR A 111 -13.02 -7.70 -0.39
CA THR A 111 -12.66 -9.04 -0.82
C THR A 111 -13.90 -9.94 -0.76
N SER A 112 -13.96 -10.91 -1.64
CA SER A 112 -15.03 -11.94 -1.68
C SER A 112 -14.84 -12.98 -0.56
N ASP A 113 -15.83 -13.82 -0.36
CA ASP A 113 -15.71 -14.94 0.57
C ASP A 113 -14.73 -16.01 0.05
N GLU A 114 -14.56 -16.11 -1.26
CA GLU A 114 -13.56 -16.98 -1.89
C GLU A 114 -12.14 -16.49 -1.58
N ASP A 115 -11.87 -15.18 -1.70
CA ASP A 115 -10.58 -14.58 -1.32
C ASP A 115 -10.25 -14.83 0.15
N LYS A 116 -11.25 -14.64 1.04
CA LYS A 116 -11.10 -14.92 2.47
C LYS A 116 -10.80 -16.39 2.75
N GLN A 117 -11.43 -17.31 2.01
CA GLN A 117 -11.17 -18.73 2.14
C GLN A 117 -9.76 -19.08 1.66
N THR A 118 -9.28 -18.46 0.57
CA THR A 118 -7.89 -18.61 0.09
C THR A 118 -6.90 -18.18 1.17
N GLY A 119 -7.08 -16.99 1.76
CA GLY A 119 -6.22 -16.50 2.84
C GLY A 119 -6.22 -17.41 4.07
N LYS A 120 -7.39 -17.91 4.46
CA LYS A 120 -7.53 -18.85 5.58
C LYS A 120 -6.81 -20.17 5.30
N THR A 121 -7.06 -20.78 4.15
CA THR A 121 -6.42 -22.05 3.75
C THR A 121 -4.88 -21.91 3.70
N PHE A 122 -4.39 -20.78 3.16
CA PHE A 122 -2.95 -20.49 3.15
C PHE A 122 -2.40 -20.37 4.58
N SER A 123 -3.11 -19.70 5.47
CA SER A 123 -2.73 -19.57 6.88
C SER A 123 -2.71 -20.92 7.60
N GLU A 124 -3.70 -21.77 7.38
CA GLU A 124 -3.76 -23.13 7.95
C GLU A 124 -2.57 -23.97 7.49
N PHE A 125 -2.17 -23.87 6.22
CA PHE A 125 -0.97 -24.56 5.70
C PHE A 125 0.33 -24.11 6.39
N MET A 126 0.39 -22.88 6.89
CA MET A 126 1.52 -22.31 7.64
C MET A 126 1.33 -22.35 9.16
N ASP A 127 0.36 -23.13 9.68
CA ASP A 127 -0.01 -23.18 11.11
C ASP A 127 -0.28 -21.78 11.71
N GLY A 128 -0.74 -20.81 10.90
CA GLY A 128 -0.93 -19.41 11.31
C GLY A 128 0.37 -18.68 11.67
N ASN A 129 1.53 -19.27 11.42
CA ASN A 129 2.82 -18.78 11.91
C ASN A 129 3.73 -18.31 10.77
N TYR A 130 3.38 -17.21 10.14
CA TYR A 130 4.17 -16.66 9.03
C TYR A 130 4.22 -15.14 9.00
N VAL A 131 5.24 -14.65 8.34
CA VAL A 131 5.50 -13.23 8.03
C VAL A 131 5.42 -13.05 6.53
N VAL A 132 4.75 -12.00 6.06
CA VAL A 132 4.75 -11.62 4.64
C VAL A 132 5.82 -10.58 4.39
N LEU A 133 6.69 -10.83 3.42
CA LEU A 133 7.79 -9.94 3.06
C LEU A 133 7.67 -9.45 1.61
N HIS A 134 7.70 -8.13 1.42
CA HIS A 134 7.80 -7.48 0.12
C HIS A 134 9.06 -6.61 0.03
N GLN A 135 10.06 -7.09 -0.64
CA GLN A 135 11.36 -6.39 -0.79
C GLN A 135 11.41 -5.48 -2.00
N ARG A 136 10.50 -4.99 -2.57
CA ARG A 136 10.38 -4.26 -3.82
C ARG A 136 11.70 -3.98 -4.58
N ARG A 137 11.67 -4.30 -5.85
CA ARG A 137 12.63 -3.86 -6.86
C ARG A 137 11.87 -3.23 -8.03
N TRP A 138 11.91 -1.91 -8.14
CA TRP A 138 11.15 -1.15 -9.14
C TRP A 138 11.96 -0.01 -9.74
N ALA A 139 11.33 0.73 -10.69
CA ALA A 139 11.92 1.84 -11.42
C ALA A 139 12.46 3.00 -10.56
N TRP A 140 12.07 3.08 -9.27
CA TRP A 140 12.63 4.05 -8.35
C TRP A 140 13.80 3.46 -7.56
N PRO A 141 15.06 3.78 -7.90
CA PRO A 141 16.23 3.20 -7.26
C PRO A 141 16.22 3.34 -5.73
N SER A 142 15.72 4.46 -5.21
CA SER A 142 15.63 4.72 -3.77
C SER A 142 14.67 3.80 -3.00
N ARG A 143 13.86 3.01 -3.68
CA ARG A 143 12.97 2.01 -3.06
C ARG A 143 13.46 0.57 -3.26
N ASN A 144 14.64 0.40 -3.86
CA ASN A 144 15.29 -0.89 -4.05
C ASN A 144 16.27 -1.15 -2.91
N ILE A 145 15.72 -1.46 -1.73
CA ILE A 145 16.54 -1.80 -0.57
C ILE A 145 17.48 -2.95 -0.94
N ASN A 146 18.73 -2.86 -0.48
CA ASN A 146 19.76 -3.85 -0.76
C ASN A 146 19.26 -5.27 -0.36
N PRO A 147 19.21 -6.24 -1.29
CA PRO A 147 18.76 -7.61 -0.99
C PRO A 147 19.55 -8.27 0.15
N ASP A 148 20.86 -8.00 0.28
CA ASP A 148 21.69 -8.56 1.35
C ASP A 148 21.23 -8.08 2.74
N MET A 149 20.71 -6.86 2.84
CA MET A 149 20.11 -6.37 4.08
C MET A 149 18.86 -7.18 4.43
N TRP A 150 17.97 -7.39 3.48
CA TRP A 150 16.79 -8.22 3.68
C TRP A 150 17.15 -9.68 3.99
N PHE A 151 18.16 -10.24 3.31
CA PHE A 151 18.63 -11.60 3.58
C PHE A 151 19.05 -11.77 5.03
N LYS A 152 19.84 -10.82 5.58
CA LYS A 152 20.25 -10.84 7.00
C LYS A 152 19.06 -10.77 7.97
N VAL A 153 18.05 -9.96 7.66
CA VAL A 153 16.82 -9.88 8.47
C VAL A 153 16.08 -11.22 8.45
N VAL A 154 15.88 -11.79 7.27
CA VAL A 154 15.18 -13.07 7.08
C VAL A 154 15.91 -14.21 7.77
N GLU A 155 17.24 -14.29 7.62
CA GLU A 155 18.06 -15.29 8.28
C GLU A 155 17.90 -15.28 9.82
N GLN A 156 17.90 -14.09 10.42
CA GLN A 156 17.70 -13.96 11.86
C GLN A 156 16.29 -14.37 12.30
N ILE A 157 15.25 -14.00 11.54
CA ILE A 157 13.87 -14.46 11.82
C ILE A 157 13.81 -15.98 11.79
N LEU A 158 14.36 -16.61 10.76
CA LEU A 158 14.38 -18.07 10.62
C LEU A 158 15.18 -18.77 11.72
N ASN A 159 16.27 -18.18 12.18
CA ASN A 159 17.12 -18.77 13.22
C ASN A 159 16.54 -18.62 14.63
N GLN A 160 15.75 -17.56 14.89
CA GLN A 160 15.28 -17.21 16.23
C GLN A 160 13.78 -17.43 16.45
N THR A 161 13.04 -17.83 15.40
CA THR A 161 11.60 -18.15 15.46
C THR A 161 11.31 -19.44 14.69
N SER A 162 10.11 -19.97 14.88
CA SER A 162 9.56 -21.06 14.05
C SER A 162 8.73 -20.56 12.86
N ALA A 163 8.63 -19.25 12.65
CA ALA A 163 7.80 -18.69 11.61
C ALA A 163 8.31 -19.00 10.19
N TYR A 164 7.38 -19.11 9.26
CA TYR A 164 7.67 -19.07 7.82
C TYR A 164 7.85 -17.63 7.37
N VAL A 165 8.66 -17.41 6.34
CA VAL A 165 8.75 -16.12 5.63
C VAL A 165 8.22 -16.30 4.22
N VAL A 166 7.13 -15.65 3.93
CA VAL A 166 6.42 -15.68 2.64
C VAL A 166 6.84 -14.46 1.84
N GLN A 167 7.66 -14.68 0.84
CA GLN A 167 8.09 -13.61 -0.06
C GLN A 167 7.04 -13.39 -1.14
N ILE A 168 6.50 -12.18 -1.20
CA ILE A 168 5.59 -11.71 -2.25
C ILE A 168 6.29 -10.70 -3.16
N GLY A 169 5.70 -10.42 -4.30
CA GLY A 169 6.20 -9.48 -5.31
C GLY A 169 5.99 -10.01 -6.72
N GLN A 170 6.73 -9.46 -7.66
CA GLN A 170 6.70 -9.92 -9.06
C GLN A 170 7.73 -11.00 -9.31
N THR A 171 7.45 -11.92 -10.24
CA THR A 171 8.30 -13.09 -10.52
C THR A 171 9.72 -12.76 -10.98
N HIS A 172 9.94 -11.56 -11.52
CA HIS A 172 11.28 -11.10 -11.94
C HIS A 172 12.13 -10.54 -10.78
N GLU A 173 11.56 -10.37 -9.59
CA GLU A 173 12.30 -9.91 -8.41
C GLU A 173 13.22 -11.02 -7.88
N PRO A 174 14.33 -10.70 -7.19
CA PRO A 174 15.19 -11.71 -6.56
C PRO A 174 14.40 -12.55 -5.55
N VAL A 175 14.66 -13.86 -5.53
CA VAL A 175 14.05 -14.78 -4.56
C VAL A 175 15.07 -15.16 -3.48
N PHE A 176 14.62 -15.26 -2.24
CA PHE A 176 15.39 -15.83 -1.15
C PHE A 176 15.28 -17.35 -1.18
N THR A 177 16.41 -18.02 -0.95
CA THR A 177 16.53 -19.48 -0.93
C THR A 177 17.36 -19.93 0.27
N GLY A 178 17.41 -21.23 0.53
CA GLY A 178 18.28 -21.80 1.56
C GLY A 178 17.55 -22.30 2.82
N SER A 179 16.22 -22.21 2.86
CA SER A 179 15.42 -22.81 3.94
C SER A 179 14.08 -23.32 3.41
N ASN A 180 13.58 -24.42 3.97
CA ASN A 180 12.22 -24.93 3.69
C ASN A 180 11.11 -24.06 4.32
N ARG A 181 11.47 -23.09 5.16
CA ARG A 181 10.54 -22.09 5.71
C ARG A 181 10.54 -20.77 4.94
N LEU A 182 11.27 -20.69 3.83
CA LEU A 182 11.18 -19.61 2.85
C LEU A 182 10.20 -20.03 1.75
N ILE A 183 9.09 -19.32 1.65
CA ILE A 183 8.04 -19.62 0.68
C ILE A 183 8.05 -18.55 -0.40
N ASP A 184 8.33 -18.96 -1.63
CA ASP A 184 8.21 -18.08 -2.80
C ASP A 184 6.76 -18.02 -3.27
N ALA A 185 6.09 -16.94 -2.92
CA ALA A 185 4.70 -16.65 -3.32
C ALA A 185 4.59 -15.47 -4.30
N ARG A 186 5.68 -15.12 -4.99
CA ARG A 186 5.70 -14.04 -5.97
C ARG A 186 4.80 -14.38 -7.17
N GLY A 187 3.89 -13.46 -7.50
CA GLY A 187 2.94 -13.66 -8.61
C GLY A 187 1.88 -14.73 -8.39
N GLN A 188 1.74 -15.27 -7.15
CA GLN A 188 0.81 -16.37 -6.85
C GLN A 188 -0.61 -15.91 -6.50
N PHE A 189 -0.77 -14.67 -6.06
CA PHE A 189 -2.04 -14.16 -5.54
C PHE A 189 -2.56 -12.99 -6.39
N SER A 190 -3.87 -12.95 -6.58
CA SER A 190 -4.57 -11.72 -6.95
C SER A 190 -4.41 -10.66 -5.84
N ILE A 191 -4.78 -9.42 -6.13
CA ILE A 191 -4.73 -8.32 -5.15
C ILE A 191 -5.63 -8.62 -3.94
N HIS A 192 -6.81 -9.21 -4.18
CA HIS A 192 -7.80 -9.53 -3.15
C HIS A 192 -7.33 -10.70 -2.28
N GLU A 193 -6.86 -11.78 -2.89
CA GLU A 193 -6.26 -12.91 -2.16
C GLU A 193 -5.03 -12.47 -1.34
N LEU A 194 -4.17 -11.61 -1.93
CA LEU A 194 -3.00 -11.07 -1.24
C LEU A 194 -3.39 -10.29 0.03
N LYS A 195 -4.45 -9.49 -0.03
CA LYS A 195 -4.98 -8.80 1.16
C LYS A 195 -5.34 -9.80 2.27
N GLU A 196 -6.00 -10.91 1.91
CA GLU A 196 -6.40 -11.92 2.89
C GLU A 196 -5.20 -12.74 3.41
N VAL A 197 -4.22 -13.04 2.55
CA VAL A 197 -2.95 -13.67 2.98
C VAL A 197 -2.21 -12.76 3.97
N ILE A 198 -2.18 -11.46 3.74
CA ILE A 198 -1.59 -10.50 4.68
C ILE A 198 -2.42 -10.42 5.97
N ALA A 199 -3.75 -10.35 5.86
CA ALA A 199 -4.64 -10.23 7.01
C ALA A 199 -4.53 -11.39 8.02
N ASN A 200 -4.16 -12.58 7.54
CA ASN A 200 -3.97 -13.78 8.35
C ASN A 200 -2.51 -14.00 8.79
N SER A 201 -1.58 -13.11 8.42
CA SER A 201 -0.17 -13.19 8.83
C SER A 201 0.07 -12.54 10.20
N LYS A 202 1.15 -12.92 10.87
CA LYS A 202 1.59 -12.26 12.11
C LYS A 202 2.19 -10.88 11.86
N LEU A 203 2.83 -10.68 10.71
CA LEU A 203 3.56 -9.46 10.42
C LEU A 203 3.65 -9.26 8.91
N PHE A 204 3.44 -8.04 8.45
CA PHE A 204 3.86 -7.59 7.13
C PHE A 204 5.15 -6.77 7.23
N MET A 205 6.14 -7.12 6.42
CA MET A 205 7.40 -6.38 6.30
C MET A 205 7.61 -5.92 4.86
N GLY A 206 8.10 -4.70 4.67
CA GLY A 206 8.37 -4.25 3.30
C GLY A 206 8.82 -2.80 3.22
N VAL A 207 8.61 -2.22 2.05
CA VAL A 207 8.90 -0.81 1.75
C VAL A 207 7.61 -0.05 1.43
N ASP A 208 7.68 1.27 1.38
CA ASP A 208 6.60 2.10 0.83
C ASP A 208 6.27 1.69 -0.62
N SER A 209 5.15 0.97 -0.80
CA SER A 209 4.76 0.30 -2.05
C SER A 209 3.29 -0.11 -2.06
N GLY A 210 2.79 -0.57 -3.22
CA GLY A 210 1.43 -1.10 -3.37
C GLY A 210 1.05 -2.15 -2.30
N PRO A 211 1.83 -3.24 -2.11
CA PRO A 211 1.57 -4.22 -1.05
C PRO A 211 1.57 -3.62 0.37
N GLY A 212 2.38 -2.59 0.65
CA GLY A 212 2.33 -1.85 1.91
C GLY A 212 0.98 -1.14 2.12
N HIS A 213 0.39 -0.59 1.06
CA HIS A 213 -0.95 0.00 1.13
C HIS A 213 -2.05 -1.06 1.25
N ILE A 214 -1.90 -2.25 0.62
CA ILE A 214 -2.81 -3.38 0.83
C ILE A 214 -2.77 -3.80 2.30
N ALA A 215 -1.58 -3.97 2.89
CA ALA A 215 -1.42 -4.30 4.30
C ALA A 215 -2.04 -3.23 5.22
N SER A 216 -2.07 -1.96 4.81
CA SER A 216 -2.73 -0.87 5.55
C SER A 216 -4.25 -1.07 5.67
N ALA A 217 -4.87 -1.80 4.75
CA ALA A 217 -6.29 -2.14 4.78
C ALA A 217 -6.59 -3.42 5.61
N THR A 218 -5.63 -3.89 6.41
CA THR A 218 -5.75 -5.02 7.35
C THR A 218 -5.42 -4.61 8.77
N SER A 219 -5.62 -5.49 9.75
CA SER A 219 -5.20 -5.29 11.15
C SER A 219 -3.80 -5.86 11.45
N THR A 220 -3.13 -6.44 10.47
CA THR A 220 -1.81 -7.06 10.62
C THR A 220 -0.75 -6.04 11.05
N ASP A 221 0.09 -6.38 12.01
CA ASP A 221 1.22 -5.53 12.40
C ASP A 221 2.16 -5.31 11.20
N MET A 222 2.76 -4.12 11.12
CA MET A 222 3.56 -3.72 9.96
C MET A 222 4.91 -3.12 10.35
N ILE A 223 5.96 -3.53 9.64
CA ILE A 223 7.26 -2.85 9.58
C ILE A 223 7.49 -2.37 8.16
N LEU A 224 7.56 -1.05 7.95
CA LEU A 224 7.83 -0.48 6.63
C LEU A 224 9.10 0.37 6.63
N LEU A 225 9.95 0.15 5.63
CA LEU A 225 11.15 0.93 5.38
C LEU A 225 10.83 2.10 4.45
N PHE A 226 11.24 3.29 4.87
CA PHE A 226 11.09 4.53 4.10
C PHE A 226 12.46 5.08 3.74
N THR A 227 12.57 5.69 2.58
CA THR A 227 13.83 6.23 2.05
C THR A 227 13.69 7.67 1.55
N SER A 228 13.45 7.84 0.25
CA SER A 228 13.29 9.16 -0.37
C SER A 228 11.96 9.85 -0.06
N VAL A 229 10.93 9.10 0.31
CA VAL A 229 9.65 9.65 0.76
C VAL A 229 9.59 9.55 2.28
N ARG A 230 9.19 10.64 2.94
CA ARG A 230 9.04 10.65 4.40
C ARG A 230 7.84 9.80 4.81
N GLU A 231 7.98 9.13 5.96
CA GLU A 231 6.93 8.24 6.45
C GLU A 231 5.61 8.99 6.74
N GLU A 232 5.68 10.21 7.24
CA GLU A 232 4.51 11.03 7.53
C GLU A 232 3.64 11.32 6.29
N TYR A 233 4.19 11.17 5.08
CA TYR A 233 3.44 11.41 3.83
C TYR A 233 2.81 10.15 3.24
N ARG A 234 3.19 8.96 3.75
CA ARG A 234 2.76 7.65 3.20
C ARG A 234 2.48 6.60 4.27
N ARG A 235 2.57 6.96 5.55
CA ARG A 235 2.29 6.02 6.63
C ARG A 235 0.88 5.46 6.53
N PRO A 236 0.67 4.20 6.96
CA PRO A 236 -0.69 3.66 7.08
C PRO A 236 -1.56 4.52 7.98
N LEU A 237 -2.69 5.00 7.45
CA LEU A 237 -3.76 5.62 8.24
C LEU A 237 -4.73 4.49 8.60
N ARG A 238 -4.61 3.94 9.80
CA ARG A 238 -5.33 2.74 10.21
C ARG A 238 -5.71 2.80 11.69
N SER A 239 -6.82 2.16 12.02
CA SER A 239 -7.35 2.13 13.39
C SER A 239 -6.85 0.94 14.22
N GLN A 240 -6.29 -0.10 13.59
CA GLN A 240 -5.89 -1.35 14.24
C GLN A 240 -4.51 -1.82 13.76
N GLY A 241 -3.86 -2.65 14.58
CA GLY A 241 -2.52 -3.17 14.35
C GLY A 241 -1.42 -2.13 14.58
N ARG A 242 -0.22 -2.59 14.89
CA ARG A 242 0.94 -1.72 15.10
C ARG A 242 1.55 -1.32 13.77
N PHE A 243 2.04 -0.11 13.69
CA PHE A 243 2.87 0.36 12.58
C PHE A 243 4.22 0.82 13.09
N ILE A 244 5.29 0.24 12.57
CA ILE A 244 6.68 0.57 12.91
C ILE A 244 7.38 1.08 11.65
N PRO A 245 7.58 2.39 11.52
CA PRO A 245 8.40 2.94 10.45
C PRO A 245 9.88 2.71 10.75
N ILE A 246 10.63 2.31 9.73
CA ILE A 246 12.09 2.26 9.76
C ILE A 246 12.61 3.29 8.76
N ILE A 247 13.40 4.21 9.25
CA ILE A 247 14.04 5.26 8.46
C ILE A 247 15.54 5.01 8.38
N PRO A 248 16.21 5.34 7.26
CA PRO A 248 17.65 5.17 7.12
C PRO A 248 18.41 6.21 7.96
N ASP A 249 19.59 5.84 8.43
CA ASP A 249 20.52 6.76 9.07
C ASP A 249 21.26 7.60 8.02
N ILE A 250 20.58 8.61 7.49
CA ILE A 250 21.08 9.50 6.45
C ILE A 250 20.41 10.87 6.52
N ASP A 251 21.19 11.93 6.34
CA ASP A 251 20.76 13.33 6.46
C ASP A 251 19.76 13.78 5.37
N CYS A 252 19.78 13.14 4.20
CA CYS A 252 18.88 13.45 3.09
C CYS A 252 17.56 12.63 3.08
N TYR A 253 17.20 11.98 4.20
CA TYR A 253 15.93 11.25 4.31
C TYR A 253 14.74 12.12 3.89
N GLY A 254 13.85 11.56 3.07
CA GLY A 254 12.64 12.26 2.63
C GLY A 254 12.86 13.29 1.52
N CYS A 255 13.98 13.23 0.81
CA CYS A 255 14.40 14.22 -0.20
C CYS A 255 13.43 14.34 -1.40
N HIS A 256 12.54 13.35 -1.64
CA HIS A 256 11.58 13.36 -2.75
C HIS A 256 10.66 14.58 -2.72
N ALA A 257 10.24 15.03 -1.53
CA ALA A 257 9.40 16.20 -1.37
C ALA A 257 10.06 17.54 -1.81
N ASN A 258 11.36 17.52 -2.08
CA ASN A 258 12.11 18.66 -2.60
C ASN A 258 12.27 18.63 -4.14
N ASN A 259 11.76 17.57 -4.80
CA ASN A 259 11.73 17.52 -6.26
C ASN A 259 10.69 18.50 -6.81
N PRO A 260 10.87 18.98 -8.07
CA PRO A 260 9.86 19.82 -8.71
C PRO A 260 8.49 19.15 -8.74
N ALA A 261 7.45 19.90 -8.43
CA ALA A 261 6.07 19.40 -8.55
C ALA A 261 5.59 19.50 -10.02
N PRO A 262 4.77 18.56 -10.49
CA PRO A 262 4.32 17.37 -9.76
C PRO A 262 5.42 16.32 -9.60
N CYS A 263 5.57 15.77 -8.38
CA CYS A 263 6.61 14.79 -8.05
C CYS A 263 6.25 13.39 -8.59
N THR A 264 6.30 13.22 -9.89
CA THR A 264 5.96 11.95 -10.58
C THR A 264 7.18 11.05 -10.81
N THR A 265 8.41 11.60 -10.66
CA THR A 265 9.66 10.86 -10.88
C THR A 265 10.57 11.03 -9.68
N PHE A 266 11.45 10.04 -9.47
CA PHE A 266 12.47 10.12 -8.44
C PHE A 266 13.76 10.73 -9.00
N ILE A 267 14.28 11.73 -8.30
CA ILE A 267 15.58 12.34 -8.57
C ILE A 267 16.42 12.28 -7.29
N CYS A 268 17.52 11.53 -7.30
CA CYS A 268 18.49 11.57 -6.22
C CYS A 268 19.40 12.77 -6.40
N GLN A 269 19.30 13.76 -5.52
CA GLN A 269 20.13 14.96 -5.58
C GLN A 269 21.63 14.71 -5.30
N ARG A 270 21.93 13.62 -4.56
CA ARG A 270 23.31 13.18 -4.30
C ARG A 270 23.87 12.32 -5.44
N GLY A 271 23.00 11.69 -6.22
CA GLY A 271 23.37 10.78 -7.32
C GLY A 271 23.78 9.37 -6.87
N ASP A 272 23.97 9.10 -5.58
CA ASP A 272 24.49 7.84 -5.04
C ASP A 272 23.39 6.85 -4.60
N VAL A 273 22.18 7.34 -4.31
CA VAL A 273 21.05 6.57 -3.79
C VAL A 273 21.38 5.76 -2.52
N ASP A 274 22.34 6.21 -1.72
CA ASP A 274 22.91 5.47 -0.59
C ASP A 274 21.89 5.18 0.53
N CYS A 275 20.77 5.88 0.56
CA CYS A 275 19.67 5.63 1.51
C CYS A 275 19.20 4.17 1.55
N VAL A 276 19.34 3.40 0.46
CA VAL A 276 18.94 1.98 0.43
C VAL A 276 19.89 1.06 1.20
N ASN A 277 21.08 1.55 1.57
CA ASN A 277 22.11 0.83 2.31
C ASN A 277 22.20 1.24 3.80
N LYS A 278 21.47 2.27 4.23
CA LYS A 278 21.59 2.88 5.56
C LYS A 278 20.56 2.34 6.56
N PHE A 279 20.40 1.03 6.58
CA PHE A 279 19.53 0.34 7.53
C PHE A 279 20.33 -0.63 8.39
N ASN A 280 19.92 -0.78 9.66
CA ASN A 280 20.49 -1.79 10.55
C ASN A 280 19.63 -3.07 10.50
N PRO A 281 20.09 -4.15 9.86
CA PRO A 281 19.33 -5.40 9.74
C PRO A 281 19.05 -6.05 11.09
N ASP A 282 19.97 -5.97 12.06
CA ASP A 282 19.81 -6.57 13.38
C ASP A 282 18.66 -5.91 14.15
N ALA A 283 18.61 -4.59 14.12
CA ALA A 283 17.54 -3.84 14.77
C ALA A 283 16.15 -4.10 14.13
N ILE A 284 16.11 -4.30 12.80
CA ILE A 284 14.87 -4.63 12.07
C ILE A 284 14.43 -6.05 12.44
N ALA A 285 15.35 -7.02 12.40
CA ALA A 285 15.08 -8.41 12.74
C ALA A 285 14.59 -8.55 14.18
N GLN A 286 15.23 -7.87 15.14
CA GLN A 286 14.80 -7.88 16.53
C GLN A 286 13.36 -7.40 16.71
N LYS A 287 12.99 -6.29 16.07
CA LYS A 287 11.60 -5.78 16.10
C LYS A 287 10.61 -6.78 15.52
N ALA A 288 10.96 -7.45 14.42
CA ALA A 288 10.14 -8.48 13.80
C ALA A 288 9.96 -9.69 14.75
N ILE A 289 11.06 -10.20 15.32
CA ILE A 289 11.08 -11.33 16.23
C ILE A 289 10.23 -11.04 17.49
N GLU A 290 10.33 -9.82 18.04
CA GLU A 290 9.50 -9.41 19.18
C GLU A 290 8.00 -9.44 18.87
N ILE A 291 7.61 -9.10 17.64
CA ILE A 291 6.20 -9.16 17.20
C ILE A 291 5.77 -10.62 17.04
N ILE A 292 6.56 -11.42 16.34
CA ILE A 292 6.25 -12.83 16.06
C ILE A 292 6.07 -13.64 17.34
N ASN A 293 6.92 -13.41 18.35
CA ASN A 293 6.90 -14.15 19.61
C ASN A 293 5.84 -13.67 20.61
N LYS A 294 5.21 -12.51 20.39
CA LYS A 294 4.15 -11.98 21.29
C LYS A 294 2.74 -12.39 20.87
N GLN A 295 2.59 -12.95 19.71
CA GLN A 295 1.34 -13.44 19.14
C GLN A 295 1.30 -14.97 19.13
#